data_86ee6b828d544b53e189b7b84fdfedf3
#
_entry.id   86ee6b828d544b53e189b7b84fdfedf3
#
_cell.length_a   1.000
_cell.length_b   1.000
_cell.length_c   1.000
_cell.angle_alpha   90.00
_cell.angle_beta   90.00
_cell.angle_gamma   90.00
#
_symmetry.space_group_name_H-M   'P 1'
#
loop_
_entity.id
_entity.type
_entity.pdbx_description
1 polymer ?
#
loop_
_entity_poly.entity_id
_entity_poly.type
_entity_poly.pdbx_seq_one_letter_code
_entity_poly.pdbx_strand_id
1 'polypeptide(L)'
;MEFLVASPETILVTTPEPASITDSYALLKALSMNEDYSPEKCKVKLIANRVGKKEEGQNLYEKLSAVSSRFLNIELEYLGAIPFDNNITKAVMTQEPVSLKYPGSVSSKCYEDIVNILENKEISSHNNIGVRNFFKSVFLKK
;
A
#
# COMPACT_ATOMS: atom_id res chain seq x y z
N MET A 1 -16.93 -3.01 -5.08
CA MET A 1 -16.50 -1.80 -5.81
C MET A 1 -16.95 -0.50 -5.16
N GLU A 2 -18.15 -0.42 -4.66
CA GLU A 2 -18.69 0.81 -4.02
C GLU A 2 -17.77 1.36 -2.91
N PHE A 3 -17.21 0.52 -2.07
CA PHE A 3 -16.26 0.95 -1.03
C PHE A 3 -14.96 1.53 -1.59
N LEU A 4 -14.46 1.02 -2.71
CA LEU A 4 -13.23 1.51 -3.32
C LEU A 4 -13.41 2.91 -3.92
N VAL A 5 -14.52 3.14 -4.63
CA VAL A 5 -14.80 4.45 -5.25
C VAL A 5 -15.20 5.50 -4.22
N ALA A 6 -15.75 5.09 -3.07
CA ALA A 6 -16.08 5.98 -1.98
C ALA A 6 -14.86 6.37 -1.12
N SER A 7 -13.75 5.64 -1.24
CA SER A 7 -12.53 5.92 -0.49
C SER A 7 -11.66 6.94 -1.23
N PRO A 8 -11.16 7.99 -0.56
CA PRO A 8 -10.25 8.96 -1.18
C PRO A 8 -8.89 8.34 -1.54
N GLU A 9 -8.52 7.26 -0.85
CA GLU A 9 -7.27 6.54 -1.09
C GLU A 9 -7.49 5.03 -1.00
N THR A 10 -6.91 4.30 -1.93
CA THR A 10 -6.91 2.82 -1.96
C THR A 10 -5.47 2.32 -2.00
N ILE A 11 -5.13 1.38 -1.14
CA ILE A 11 -3.82 0.72 -1.15
C ILE A 11 -3.99 -0.65 -1.83
N LEU A 12 -3.36 -0.79 -3.00
CA LEU A 12 -3.26 -2.05 -3.72
C LEU A 12 -2.00 -2.78 -3.29
N VAL A 13 -2.17 -3.96 -2.70
CA VAL A 13 -1.06 -4.84 -2.33
C VAL A 13 -0.95 -5.95 -3.36
N THR A 14 0.19 -6.06 -4.02
CA THR A 14 0.43 -7.08 -5.05
C THR A 14 1.79 -7.75 -4.84
N THR A 15 1.97 -8.94 -5.41
CA THR A 15 3.22 -9.69 -5.35
C THR A 15 3.81 -9.85 -6.76
N PRO A 16 5.11 -10.19 -6.92
CA PRO A 16 5.72 -10.43 -8.23
C PRO A 16 5.18 -11.67 -8.96
N GLU A 17 4.33 -12.46 -8.32
CA GLU A 17 3.72 -13.65 -8.92
C GLU A 17 2.79 -13.27 -10.08
N PRO A 18 2.86 -13.95 -11.24
CA PRO A 18 2.05 -13.62 -12.41
C PRO A 18 0.55 -13.56 -12.15
N ALA A 19 0.01 -14.46 -11.32
CA ALA A 19 -1.40 -14.46 -10.94
C ALA A 19 -1.79 -13.19 -10.17
N SER A 20 -0.96 -12.78 -9.21
CA SER A 20 -1.20 -11.56 -8.42
C SER A 20 -1.17 -10.29 -9.28
N ILE A 21 -0.27 -10.23 -10.27
CA ILE A 21 -0.20 -9.12 -11.22
C ILE A 21 -1.47 -9.07 -12.09
N THR A 22 -1.91 -10.23 -12.58
CA THR A 22 -3.13 -10.34 -13.39
C THR A 22 -4.36 -9.92 -12.60
N ASP A 23 -4.49 -10.38 -11.36
CA ASP A 23 -5.60 -10.02 -10.47
C ASP A 23 -5.60 -8.54 -10.12
N SER A 24 -4.42 -7.98 -9.87
CA SER A 24 -4.25 -6.54 -9.63
C SER A 24 -4.70 -5.71 -10.83
N TYR A 25 -4.31 -6.11 -12.04
CA TYR A 25 -4.75 -5.43 -13.26
C TYR A 25 -6.26 -5.57 -13.48
N ALA A 26 -6.83 -6.76 -13.24
CA ALA A 26 -8.27 -6.98 -13.35
C ALA A 26 -9.06 -6.11 -12.38
N LEU A 27 -8.58 -5.95 -11.14
CA LEU A 27 -9.17 -5.06 -10.15
C LEU A 27 -9.11 -3.59 -10.59
N LEU A 28 -7.95 -3.12 -11.07
CA LEU A 28 -7.79 -1.75 -11.58
C LEU A 28 -8.70 -1.51 -12.79
N LYS A 29 -8.82 -2.49 -13.70
CA LYS A 29 -9.74 -2.40 -14.84
C LYS A 29 -11.20 -2.30 -14.38
N ALA A 30 -11.61 -3.12 -13.42
CA ALA A 30 -12.95 -3.04 -12.88
C ALA A 30 -13.22 -1.69 -12.19
N LEU A 31 -12.21 -1.14 -11.49
CA LEU A 31 -12.28 0.20 -10.91
C LEU A 31 -12.44 1.28 -12.00
N SER A 32 -11.63 1.23 -13.06
CA SER A 32 -11.70 2.21 -14.16
C SER A 32 -13.01 2.20 -14.93
N MET A 33 -13.73 1.08 -14.93
CA MET A 33 -15.04 0.92 -15.59
C MET A 33 -16.22 1.32 -14.69
N ASN A 34 -15.97 1.64 -13.44
CA ASN A 34 -17.02 2.07 -12.51
C ASN A 34 -17.40 3.54 -12.80
N GLU A 35 -18.69 3.83 -12.96
CA GLU A 35 -19.19 5.16 -13.30
C GLU A 35 -18.89 6.22 -12.22
N ASP A 36 -18.78 5.79 -10.97
CA ASP A 36 -18.49 6.66 -9.84
C ASP A 36 -16.98 6.91 -9.62
N TYR A 37 -16.13 6.19 -10.37
CA TYR A 37 -14.67 6.35 -10.25
C TYR A 37 -14.22 7.67 -10.86
N SER A 38 -13.41 8.39 -10.11
CA SER A 38 -12.68 9.58 -10.58
C SER A 38 -11.24 9.55 -10.05
N PRO A 39 -10.22 9.67 -10.92
CA PRO A 39 -8.82 9.73 -10.52
C PRO A 39 -8.51 10.87 -9.54
N GLU A 40 -9.30 11.93 -9.58
CA GLU A 40 -9.16 13.09 -8.68
C GLU A 40 -9.69 12.80 -7.27
N LYS A 41 -10.67 11.91 -7.17
CA LYS A 41 -11.34 11.57 -5.90
C LYS A 41 -10.79 10.32 -5.24
N CYS A 42 -10.33 9.35 -6.03
CA CYS A 42 -9.82 8.08 -5.53
C CYS A 42 -8.39 7.84 -6.05
N LYS A 43 -7.40 8.02 -5.18
CA LYS A 43 -6.00 7.76 -5.49
C LYS A 43 -5.65 6.31 -5.19
N VAL A 44 -4.95 5.67 -6.10
CA VAL A 44 -4.50 4.28 -5.93
C VAL A 44 -3.00 4.26 -5.64
N LYS A 45 -2.63 3.68 -4.51
CA LYS A 45 -1.27 3.52 -4.04
C LYS A 45 -0.88 2.05 -4.07
N LEU A 46 0.35 1.73 -4.45
CA LEU A 46 0.82 0.36 -4.61
C LEU A 46 1.91 0.00 -3.61
N ILE A 47 1.74 -1.16 -2.98
CA ILE A 47 2.77 -1.84 -2.19
C ILE A 47 3.12 -3.16 -2.89
N ALA A 48 4.41 -3.33 -3.22
CA ALA A 48 4.92 -4.61 -3.71
C ALA A 48 5.31 -5.50 -2.52
N ASN A 49 4.55 -6.57 -2.32
CA ASN A 49 4.74 -7.48 -1.17
C ASN A 49 5.48 -8.76 -1.58
N ARG A 50 6.18 -9.38 -0.63
CA ARG A 50 6.93 -10.64 -0.81
C ARG A 50 7.96 -10.58 -1.94
N VAL A 51 8.62 -9.45 -2.10
CA VAL A 51 9.67 -9.30 -3.10
C VAL A 51 10.97 -9.97 -2.63
N GLY A 52 11.75 -10.51 -3.57
CA GLY A 52 13.07 -11.04 -3.26
C GLY A 52 14.10 -9.92 -3.05
N LYS A 53 13.98 -8.85 -3.83
CA LYS A 53 14.85 -7.65 -3.76
C LYS A 53 14.02 -6.39 -3.98
N LYS A 54 14.49 -5.25 -3.49
CA LYS A 54 13.79 -3.95 -3.64
C LYS A 54 13.57 -3.58 -5.11
N GLU A 55 14.52 -3.88 -5.97
CA GLU A 55 14.46 -3.62 -7.40
C GLU A 55 13.32 -4.39 -8.09
N GLU A 56 12.99 -5.58 -7.59
CA GLU A 56 11.85 -6.37 -8.07
C GLU A 56 10.52 -5.66 -7.81
N GLY A 57 10.37 -5.03 -6.63
CA GLY A 57 9.22 -4.22 -6.29
C GLY A 57 9.07 -2.98 -7.17
N GLN A 58 10.18 -2.29 -7.44
CA GLN A 58 10.21 -1.14 -8.34
C GLN A 58 9.82 -1.55 -9.77
N ASN A 59 10.39 -2.64 -10.30
CA ASN A 59 10.06 -3.16 -11.63
C ASN A 59 8.59 -3.57 -11.74
N LEU A 60 8.02 -4.17 -10.69
CA LEU A 60 6.61 -4.53 -10.64
C LEU A 60 5.73 -3.28 -10.71
N TYR A 61 6.04 -2.27 -9.91
CA TYR A 61 5.34 -0.99 -9.95
C TYR A 61 5.39 -0.33 -11.33
N GLU A 62 6.58 -0.22 -11.94
CA GLU A 62 6.77 0.42 -13.24
C GLU A 62 5.94 -0.27 -14.34
N LYS A 63 5.95 -1.61 -14.37
CA LYS A 63 5.16 -2.38 -15.34
C LYS A 63 3.66 -2.16 -15.15
N LEU A 64 3.18 -2.27 -13.93
CA LEU A 64 1.75 -2.13 -13.65
C LEU A 64 1.28 -0.68 -13.85
N SER A 65 2.08 0.29 -13.43
CA SER A 65 1.83 1.73 -13.62
C SER A 65 1.75 2.09 -15.11
N ALA A 66 2.69 1.60 -15.93
CA ALA A 66 2.70 1.88 -17.36
C ALA A 66 1.41 1.39 -18.07
N VAL A 67 0.93 0.18 -17.75
CA VAL A 67 -0.29 -0.36 -18.37
C VAL A 67 -1.54 0.31 -17.80
N SER A 68 -1.56 0.65 -16.51
CA SER A 68 -2.70 1.31 -15.86
C SER A 68 -2.89 2.75 -16.35
N SER A 69 -1.82 3.53 -16.44
CA SER A 69 -1.85 4.88 -16.98
C SER A 69 -2.26 4.88 -18.45
N ARG A 70 -1.68 3.99 -19.26
CA ARG A 70 -1.92 3.94 -20.69
C ARG A 70 -3.34 3.48 -21.08
N PHE A 71 -3.90 2.48 -20.38
CA PHE A 71 -5.13 1.81 -20.81
C PHE A 71 -6.32 2.02 -19.88
N LEU A 72 -6.09 2.43 -18.64
CA LEU A 72 -7.14 2.53 -17.63
C LEU A 72 -7.35 3.96 -17.10
N ASN A 73 -6.50 4.91 -17.49
CA ASN A 73 -6.49 6.26 -16.95
C ASN A 73 -6.36 6.27 -15.40
N ILE A 74 -5.58 5.34 -14.86
CA ILE A 74 -5.27 5.25 -13.44
C ILE A 74 -3.79 5.50 -13.23
N GLU A 75 -3.48 6.55 -12.48
CA GLU A 75 -2.11 6.84 -12.02
C GLU A 75 -1.87 6.13 -10.68
N LEU A 76 -0.87 5.24 -10.65
CA LEU A 76 -0.46 4.56 -9.43
C LEU A 76 0.64 5.34 -8.71
N GLU A 77 0.53 5.44 -7.40
CA GLU A 77 1.62 5.94 -6.55
C GLU A 77 2.36 4.76 -5.90
N TYR A 78 3.69 4.77 -5.93
CA TYR A 78 4.48 3.74 -5.27
C TYR A 78 4.74 4.07 -3.81
N LEU A 79 4.31 3.19 -2.90
CA LEU A 79 4.57 3.33 -1.46
C LEU A 79 5.82 2.58 -1.00
N GLY A 80 6.20 1.52 -1.70
CA GLY A 80 7.38 0.75 -1.35
C GLY A 80 7.23 -0.75 -1.53
N ALA A 81 8.25 -1.48 -1.12
CA ALA A 81 8.29 -2.93 -1.18
C ALA A 81 8.49 -3.54 0.22
N ILE A 82 7.82 -4.66 0.46
CA ILE A 82 7.99 -5.49 1.64
C ILE A 82 8.65 -6.79 1.18
N PRO A 83 9.90 -7.07 1.58
CA PRO A 83 10.60 -8.28 1.19
C PRO A 83 9.99 -9.51 1.88
N PHE A 84 10.26 -10.67 1.30
CA PHE A 84 10.00 -11.93 1.99
C PHE A 84 10.80 -11.96 3.31
N ASP A 85 10.09 -12.16 4.42
CA ASP A 85 10.68 -12.16 5.77
C ASP A 85 10.04 -13.27 6.61
N ASN A 86 10.84 -14.24 7.03
CA ASN A 86 10.39 -15.34 7.89
C ASN A 86 9.82 -14.87 9.23
N ASN A 87 10.20 -13.68 9.70
CA ASN A 87 9.65 -13.12 10.93
C ASN A 87 8.16 -12.80 10.81
N ILE A 88 7.67 -12.46 9.61
CA ILE A 88 6.22 -12.32 9.38
C ILE A 88 5.51 -13.64 9.64
N THR A 89 6.01 -14.74 9.05
CA THR A 89 5.41 -16.08 9.25
C THR A 89 5.41 -16.47 10.73
N LYS A 90 6.52 -16.25 11.43
CA LYS A 90 6.61 -16.53 12.88
C LYS A 90 5.63 -15.69 13.71
N ALA A 91 5.46 -14.42 13.36
CA ALA A 91 4.55 -13.51 14.03
C ALA A 91 3.08 -13.93 13.80
N VAL A 92 2.72 -14.30 12.58
CA VAL A 92 1.39 -14.81 12.22
C VAL A 92 1.06 -16.08 13.01
N MET A 93 2.00 -17.02 13.14
CA MET A 93 1.82 -18.26 13.91
C MET A 93 1.52 -18.03 15.40
N THR A 94 1.95 -16.89 15.94
CA THR A 94 1.66 -16.51 17.33
C THR A 94 0.57 -15.45 17.44
N GLN A 95 -0.08 -15.09 16.33
CA GLN A 95 -1.15 -14.09 16.28
C GLN A 95 -0.73 -12.70 16.82
N GLU A 96 0.53 -12.33 16.58
CA GLU A 96 1.08 -11.04 16.95
C GLU A 96 1.53 -10.28 15.70
N PRO A 97 1.33 -8.96 15.60
CA PRO A 97 1.89 -8.16 14.52
C PRO A 97 3.42 -8.24 14.50
N VAL A 98 4.01 -8.40 13.31
CA VAL A 98 5.47 -8.50 13.16
C VAL A 98 6.19 -7.25 13.66
N SER A 99 5.60 -6.09 13.49
CA SER A 99 6.13 -4.80 13.96
C SER A 99 6.23 -4.70 15.49
N LEU A 100 5.39 -5.43 16.22
CA LEU A 100 5.45 -5.51 17.69
C LEU A 100 6.38 -6.62 18.15
N LYS A 101 6.31 -7.79 17.50
CA LYS A 101 7.07 -8.97 17.90
C LYS A 101 8.55 -8.90 17.50
N TYR A 102 8.81 -8.40 16.28
CA TYR A 102 10.14 -8.28 15.70
C TYR A 102 10.36 -6.87 15.13
N PRO A 103 10.40 -5.82 15.98
CA PRO A 103 10.49 -4.43 15.52
C PRO A 103 11.77 -4.13 14.73
N GLY A 104 12.85 -4.90 14.95
CA GLY A 104 14.10 -4.78 14.21
C GLY A 104 14.16 -5.55 12.88
N SER A 105 13.09 -6.30 12.52
CA SER A 105 13.07 -7.07 11.27
C SER A 105 13.04 -6.17 10.04
N VAL A 106 13.44 -6.72 8.89
CA VAL A 106 13.44 -5.97 7.62
C VAL A 106 12.03 -5.54 7.25
N SER A 107 11.06 -6.43 7.41
CA SER A 107 9.65 -6.12 7.15
C SER A 107 9.10 -5.02 8.04
N SER A 108 9.41 -5.04 9.34
CA SER A 108 8.97 -4.00 10.29
C SER A 108 9.48 -2.62 9.90
N LYS A 109 10.74 -2.52 9.48
CA LYS A 109 11.31 -1.26 8.97
C LYS A 109 10.65 -0.80 7.68
N CYS A 110 10.32 -1.73 6.77
CA CYS A 110 9.60 -1.37 5.55
C CYS A 110 8.17 -0.87 5.84
N TYR A 111 7.46 -1.44 6.80
CA TYR A 111 6.17 -0.92 7.25
C TYR A 111 6.29 0.47 7.84
N GLU A 112 7.33 0.74 8.65
CA GLU A 112 7.60 2.06 9.21
C GLU A 112 7.86 3.10 8.11
N ASP A 113 8.68 2.76 7.12
CA ASP A 113 8.95 3.63 5.96
C ASP A 113 7.65 3.97 5.20
N ILE A 114 6.77 2.97 4.95
CA ILE A 114 5.48 3.17 4.28
C ILE A 114 4.58 4.09 5.11
N VAL A 115 4.49 3.89 6.41
CA VAL A 115 3.71 4.75 7.32
C VAL A 115 4.23 6.19 7.28
N ASN A 116 5.55 6.37 7.32
CA ASN A 116 6.17 7.70 7.24
C ASN A 116 5.83 8.41 5.92
N ILE A 117 5.81 7.70 4.79
CA ILE A 117 5.41 8.25 3.50
C ILE A 117 3.94 8.68 3.52
N LEU A 118 3.05 7.85 4.07
CA LEU A 118 1.62 8.14 4.19
C LEU A 118 1.37 9.35 5.08
N GLU A 119 2.01 9.40 6.26
CA GLU A 119 1.86 10.52 7.21
C GLU A 119 2.38 11.85 6.62
N ASN A 120 3.52 11.85 5.94
CA ASN A 120 4.09 13.05 5.33
C ASN A 120 3.22 13.58 4.18
N LYS A 121 2.59 12.69 3.41
CA LYS A 121 1.64 13.11 2.37
C LYS A 121 0.33 13.67 2.97
N GLU A 122 -0.14 13.12 4.07
CA GLU A 122 -1.32 13.65 4.78
C GLU A 122 -1.06 15.06 5.32
N ILE A 123 0.13 15.34 5.84
CA ILE A 123 0.51 16.68 6.31
C ILE A 123 0.50 17.71 5.19
N SER A 124 0.85 17.30 3.96
CA SER A 124 0.85 18.19 2.78
C SER A 124 -0.52 18.41 2.15
N SER A 125 -1.46 17.47 2.35
CA SER A 125 -2.80 17.52 1.73
C SER A 125 -3.93 17.99 2.65
N HIS A 126 -3.75 17.86 3.97
CA HIS A 126 -4.71 18.30 4.97
C HIS A 126 -4.01 19.00 6.14
N ASN A 127 -4.33 20.27 6.36
CA ASN A 127 -4.13 20.95 7.64
C ASN A 127 -5.04 20.34 8.74
N ASN A 128 -5.16 19.02 8.81
CA ASN A 128 -6.01 18.33 9.77
C ASN A 128 -5.17 17.74 10.92
N ILE A 129 -5.04 18.54 11.97
CA ILE A 129 -4.42 18.24 13.27
C ILE A 129 -5.08 17.03 13.98
N GLY A 130 -6.24 16.55 13.53
CA GLY A 130 -7.06 15.55 14.24
C GLY A 130 -6.49 14.11 14.22
N VAL A 131 -6.02 13.63 13.09
CA VAL A 131 -5.61 12.22 12.92
C VAL A 131 -4.27 11.93 13.61
N ARG A 132 -3.33 12.86 13.54
CA ARG A 132 -2.01 12.75 14.20
C ARG A 132 -2.15 12.67 15.74
N ASN A 133 -3.12 13.39 16.32
CA ASN A 133 -3.37 13.34 17.75
C ASN A 133 -4.08 12.04 18.16
N PHE A 134 -4.92 11.46 17.30
CA PHE A 134 -5.56 10.18 17.54
C PHE A 134 -4.53 9.05 17.65
N PHE A 135 -3.60 8.92 16.70
CA PHE A 135 -2.55 7.91 16.76
C PHE A 135 -1.57 8.12 17.91
N LYS A 136 -1.19 9.36 18.24
CA LYS A 136 -0.38 9.64 19.44
C LYS A 136 -1.08 9.23 20.73
N SER A 137 -2.39 9.42 20.84
CA SER A 137 -3.14 9.06 22.05
C SER A 137 -3.29 7.54 22.22
N VAL A 138 -3.30 6.78 21.12
CA VAL A 138 -3.44 5.32 21.14
C VAL A 138 -2.09 4.62 21.41
N PHE A 139 -0.98 5.17 20.90
CA PHE A 139 0.34 4.52 21.00
C PHE A 139 1.26 5.07 22.10
N LEU A 140 0.92 6.18 22.75
CA LEU A 140 1.72 6.81 23.82
C LEU A 140 1.12 6.69 25.22
N LYS A 141 0.11 5.81 25.43
CA LYS A 141 -0.27 5.40 26.78
C LYS A 141 0.47 4.12 27.16
N LYS A 142 1.72 4.29 27.52
CA LYS A 142 2.42 3.50 28.50
C LYS A 142 3.23 4.42 29.36
#